data_0dbfc37d663cf2a7feb77f1de7fa3ca2
#
_entry.id   0dbfc37d663cf2a7feb77f1de7fa3ca2
#
_cell.length_a   1.000
_cell.length_b   1.000
_cell.length_c   1.000
_cell.angle_alpha   90.00
_cell.angle_beta   90.00
_cell.angle_gamma   90.00
#
_symmetry.space_group_name_H-M   'P 1'
#
loop_
_entity.id
_entity.type
_entity.pdbx_description
1 polymer ?
#
loop_
_entity_poly.entity_id
_entity_poly.type
_entity_poly.pdbx_seq_one_letter_code
_entity_poly.pdbx_strand_id
1 'polypeptide(L)'
;MKKKLLIPVLALAIGTLAACGTAEKEKTTASEKTEEKQVLVVGTSADYAPFEFVDTAVSDEIVGFDIDLANLIATELDYELEFVNADFNSLIPGLQADKYDVVIAGMTPTKDRDEVVDFSIPYYETEQYMVFPKDSDFASLEDLSGKLVGAQVSSIQEELAKTLATEHSFKVESRNLIPELIQELKNDRFQGAVIENIVAENYLSQNDDLASFPIEVEDPDFKSVVFQENSELKGQFDEVIQKLIDEGKIDELKKKWFVVEE
;
A
#
# COMPACT_ATOMS: atom_id res chain seq x y z
N MET A 1 -67.09 25.20 14.12
CA MET A 1 -67.58 26.29 13.27
C MET A 1 -66.82 26.19 11.95
N LYS A 2 -67.34 25.56 11.01
CA LYS A 2 -67.95 25.91 9.72
C LYS A 2 -67.42 27.23 9.14
N LYS A 3 -66.69 27.15 7.98
CA LYS A 3 -67.07 27.87 6.76
C LYS A 3 -66.34 27.30 5.54
N LYS A 4 -67.17 26.79 4.61
CA LYS A 4 -66.91 26.49 3.21
C LYS A 4 -66.89 27.77 2.40
N LEU A 5 -66.22 27.82 1.26
CA LEU A 5 -66.67 28.42 0.00
C LEU A 5 -65.58 28.25 -1.05
N LEU A 6 -65.76 27.53 -2.07
CA LEU A 6 -66.41 27.71 -3.38
C LEU A 6 -65.45 28.13 -4.50
N ILE A 7 -65.41 27.22 -5.49
CA ILE A 7 -64.85 27.28 -6.84
C ILE A 7 -65.56 28.41 -7.67
N PRO A 8 -64.88 28.97 -8.72
CA PRO A 8 -65.48 28.71 -10.02
C PRO A 8 -64.51 28.26 -11.11
N VAL A 9 -64.99 27.36 -11.89
CA VAL A 9 -64.65 26.92 -13.24
C VAL A 9 -64.91 28.06 -14.22
N LEU A 10 -64.00 28.30 -15.19
CA LEU A 10 -64.39 28.88 -16.45
C LEU A 10 -63.63 28.27 -17.61
N ALA A 11 -64.36 27.95 -18.62
CA ALA A 11 -64.08 27.11 -19.77
C ALA A 11 -63.52 27.85 -20.96
N LEU A 12 -62.80 27.12 -21.80
CA LEU A 12 -62.91 27.03 -23.28
C LEU A 12 -62.49 28.22 -24.15
N ALA A 13 -61.44 28.04 -24.95
CA ALA A 13 -61.48 28.45 -26.39
C ALA A 13 -60.46 27.65 -27.22
N ILE A 14 -61.02 26.96 -28.17
CA ILE A 14 -60.38 26.23 -29.23
C ILE A 14 -59.87 27.23 -30.31
N GLY A 15 -58.63 27.06 -30.75
CA GLY A 15 -58.04 27.79 -31.88
C GLY A 15 -57.09 26.90 -32.67
N THR A 16 -57.59 26.25 -33.72
CA THR A 16 -56.84 25.56 -34.74
C THR A 16 -56.26 26.54 -35.72
N LEU A 17 -54.93 26.52 -35.93
CA LEU A 17 -54.30 27.00 -37.18
C LEU A 17 -53.17 26.07 -37.56
N ALA A 18 -53.36 25.43 -38.71
CA ALA A 18 -52.32 24.69 -39.40
C ALA A 18 -51.39 25.67 -40.14
N ALA A 19 -50.11 25.47 -40.00
CA ALA A 19 -49.13 26.00 -40.99
C ALA A 19 -47.94 25.04 -41.11
N CYS A 20 -47.64 24.69 -42.34
CA CYS A 20 -46.61 23.77 -42.80
C CYS A 20 -45.17 24.24 -42.52
N GLY A 21 -44.31 23.25 -42.27
CA GLY A 21 -43.01 23.18 -42.94
C GLY A 21 -41.80 23.71 -42.18
N THR A 22 -41.03 22.80 -41.65
CA THR A 22 -39.62 22.55 -42.04
C THR A 22 -39.04 21.46 -41.15
N ALA A 23 -38.42 20.48 -41.77
CA ALA A 23 -37.74 19.41 -41.10
C ALA A 23 -36.46 19.95 -40.41
N GLU A 24 -36.51 20.19 -39.12
CA GLU A 24 -35.31 20.30 -38.28
C GLU A 24 -34.94 18.93 -37.78
N LYS A 25 -33.76 18.46 -38.18
CA LYS A 25 -33.12 17.27 -37.62
C LYS A 25 -32.97 17.49 -36.11
N GLU A 26 -33.75 16.77 -35.33
CA GLU A 26 -33.42 16.53 -33.93
C GLU A 26 -32.04 15.90 -33.87
N LYS A 27 -31.06 16.70 -33.48
CA LYS A 27 -29.81 16.19 -32.94
C LYS A 27 -30.20 15.50 -31.63
N THR A 28 -30.29 14.18 -31.68
CA THR A 28 -30.21 13.34 -30.50
C THR A 28 -28.83 13.57 -29.89
N THR A 29 -28.74 14.45 -28.93
CA THR A 29 -27.61 14.51 -28.02
C THR A 29 -27.66 13.20 -27.24
N ALA A 30 -26.88 12.21 -27.67
CA ALA A 30 -26.52 11.09 -26.81
C ALA A 30 -25.85 11.72 -25.59
N SER A 31 -26.56 11.71 -24.48
CA SER A 31 -25.93 11.89 -23.16
C SER A 31 -25.01 10.69 -23.04
N GLU A 32 -23.71 10.89 -23.22
CA GLU A 32 -22.72 9.96 -22.74
C GLU A 32 -22.97 9.88 -21.21
N LYS A 33 -23.61 8.79 -20.80
CA LYS A 33 -23.54 8.35 -19.42
C LYS A 33 -22.06 8.06 -19.20
N THR A 34 -21.35 8.95 -18.58
CA THR A 34 -20.09 8.64 -17.91
C THR A 34 -20.47 7.60 -16.86
N GLU A 35 -20.16 6.33 -17.09
CA GLU A 35 -20.26 5.33 -16.04
C GLU A 35 -19.26 5.78 -14.99
N GLU A 36 -19.75 6.09 -13.79
CA GLU A 36 -18.88 6.38 -12.64
C GLU A 36 -18.11 5.09 -12.37
N LYS A 37 -16.78 5.20 -12.40
CA LYS A 37 -15.91 4.06 -12.06
C LYS A 37 -16.17 3.63 -10.63
N GLN A 38 -16.05 2.33 -10.37
CA GLN A 38 -16.11 1.81 -9.01
C GLN A 38 -14.84 2.24 -8.27
N VAL A 39 -15.00 2.77 -7.06
CA VAL A 39 -13.88 3.14 -6.18
C VAL A 39 -13.43 1.88 -5.43
N LEU A 40 -12.12 1.64 -5.42
CA LEU A 40 -11.46 0.59 -4.64
C LEU A 40 -10.67 1.26 -3.51
N VAL A 41 -11.00 0.93 -2.27
CA VAL A 41 -10.33 1.45 -1.08
C VAL A 41 -9.12 0.59 -0.77
N VAL A 42 -7.93 1.20 -0.78
CA VAL A 42 -6.64 0.53 -0.56
C VAL A 42 -6.07 0.92 0.80
N GLY A 43 -5.91 -0.05 1.71
CA GLY A 43 -5.17 0.14 2.95
C GLY A 43 -3.67 0.08 2.69
N THR A 44 -2.90 1.01 3.27
CA THR A 44 -1.44 1.07 3.15
C THR A 44 -0.80 1.62 4.42
N SER A 45 0.53 1.48 4.60
CA SER A 45 1.28 2.01 5.74
C SER A 45 2.38 2.94 5.23
N ALA A 46 2.06 4.23 5.07
CA ALA A 46 2.87 5.18 4.31
C ALA A 46 4.10 5.68 5.08
N ASP A 47 4.90 4.76 5.60
CA ASP A 47 6.16 4.97 6.32
C ASP A 47 7.30 4.07 5.80
N TYR A 48 7.07 3.36 4.70
CA TYR A 48 7.93 2.28 4.19
C TYR A 48 8.58 2.62 2.85
N ALA A 49 9.30 3.74 2.79
CA ALA A 49 10.01 4.15 1.58
C ALA A 49 11.06 3.09 1.16
N PRO A 50 11.13 2.75 -0.14
CA PRO A 50 10.48 3.37 -1.29
C PRO A 50 9.18 2.69 -1.78
N PHE A 51 8.60 1.75 -1.01
CA PHE A 51 7.36 1.07 -1.39
C PHE A 51 6.14 1.98 -1.26
N GLU A 52 5.87 2.53 -0.07
CA GLU A 52 4.79 3.47 0.20
C GLU A 52 5.18 4.47 1.29
N PHE A 53 5.13 5.75 0.97
CA PHE A 53 5.54 6.80 1.90
C PHE A 53 4.95 8.16 1.53
N VAL A 54 4.99 9.09 2.48
CA VAL A 54 4.67 10.50 2.24
C VAL A 54 5.97 11.29 2.21
N ASP A 55 6.29 11.89 1.05
CA ASP A 55 7.40 12.85 0.95
C ASP A 55 6.88 14.26 1.29
N THR A 56 6.87 14.58 2.57
CA THR A 56 6.39 15.88 3.09
C THR A 56 7.17 17.09 2.58
N ALA A 57 8.33 16.89 1.95
CA ALA A 57 9.08 17.94 1.30
C ALA A 57 8.49 18.33 -0.07
N VAL A 58 7.71 17.44 -0.67
CA VAL A 58 7.12 17.60 -2.00
C VAL A 58 5.60 17.78 -1.94
N SER A 59 4.89 16.89 -1.24
CA SER A 59 3.43 16.92 -1.10
C SER A 59 2.96 16.13 0.13
N ASP A 60 1.66 16.16 0.41
CA ASP A 60 1.01 15.30 1.41
C ASP A 60 0.47 14.00 0.79
N GLU A 61 0.76 13.74 -0.48
CA GLU A 61 0.31 12.54 -1.19
C GLU A 61 1.18 11.32 -0.85
N ILE A 62 0.54 10.16 -0.79
CA ILE A 62 1.25 8.89 -0.65
C ILE A 62 1.81 8.51 -2.02
N VAL A 63 3.10 8.19 -2.06
CA VAL A 63 3.82 7.81 -3.27
C VAL A 63 4.66 6.56 -3.02
N GLY A 64 5.16 5.92 -4.06
CA GLY A 64 6.05 4.78 -3.95
C GLY A 64 5.77 3.69 -4.97
N PHE A 65 6.57 2.64 -4.90
CA PHE A 65 6.46 1.48 -5.77
C PHE A 65 5.07 0.83 -5.68
N ASP A 66 4.57 0.57 -4.47
CA ASP A 66 3.28 -0.07 -4.20
C ASP A 66 2.11 0.82 -4.66
N ILE A 67 2.25 2.14 -4.54
CA ILE A 67 1.24 3.09 -5.00
C ILE A 67 1.15 3.10 -6.53
N ASP A 68 2.29 3.11 -7.22
CA ASP A 68 2.33 3.03 -8.68
C ASP A 68 1.82 1.68 -9.17
N LEU A 69 2.18 0.57 -8.51
CA LEU A 69 1.67 -0.77 -8.82
C LEU A 69 0.14 -0.81 -8.69
N ALA A 70 -0.41 -0.30 -7.59
CA ALA A 70 -1.85 -0.21 -7.39
C ALA A 70 -2.54 0.58 -8.51
N ASN A 71 -1.97 1.73 -8.93
CA ASN A 71 -2.49 2.55 -10.01
C ASN A 71 -2.47 1.82 -11.36
N LEU A 72 -1.41 1.05 -11.66
CA LEU A 72 -1.37 0.22 -12.88
C LEU A 72 -2.46 -0.85 -12.86
N ILE A 73 -2.63 -1.56 -11.73
CA ILE A 73 -3.67 -2.58 -11.57
C ILE A 73 -5.07 -1.96 -11.71
N ALA A 74 -5.32 -0.85 -11.04
CA ALA A 74 -6.62 -0.15 -11.10
C ALA A 74 -6.95 0.35 -12.52
N THR A 75 -5.93 0.79 -13.27
CA THR A 75 -6.10 1.21 -14.67
C THR A 75 -6.54 0.03 -15.55
N GLU A 76 -5.96 -1.15 -15.37
CA GLU A 76 -6.32 -2.35 -16.12
C GLU A 76 -7.71 -2.89 -15.77
N LEU A 77 -8.13 -2.72 -14.50
CA LEU A 77 -9.41 -3.21 -13.98
C LEU A 77 -10.53 -2.16 -14.01
N ASP A 78 -10.25 -0.94 -14.49
CA ASP A 78 -11.19 0.20 -14.58
C ASP A 78 -11.75 0.67 -13.22
N TYR A 79 -10.90 0.64 -12.16
CA TYR A 79 -11.20 1.22 -10.85
C TYR A 79 -10.64 2.64 -10.69
N GLU A 80 -11.24 3.41 -9.77
CA GLU A 80 -10.61 4.58 -9.12
C GLU A 80 -10.09 4.14 -7.75
N LEU A 81 -8.96 4.68 -7.29
CA LEU A 81 -8.37 4.32 -6.00
C LEU A 81 -8.59 5.40 -4.95
N GLU A 82 -8.89 4.95 -3.72
CA GLU A 82 -8.82 5.75 -2.51
C GLU A 82 -7.81 5.08 -1.56
N PHE A 83 -6.71 5.77 -1.21
CA PHE A 83 -5.72 5.25 -0.27
C PHE A 83 -6.03 5.67 1.15
N VAL A 84 -6.01 4.70 2.07
CA VAL A 84 -6.19 4.91 3.50
C VAL A 84 -4.90 4.53 4.22
N ASN A 85 -4.22 5.53 4.78
CA ASN A 85 -3.01 5.31 5.57
C ASN A 85 -3.36 4.84 6.99
N ALA A 86 -2.68 3.78 7.45
CA ALA A 86 -2.86 3.22 8.79
C ALA A 86 -1.56 2.56 9.26
N ASP A 87 -1.40 2.37 10.59
CA ASP A 87 -0.28 1.62 11.12
C ASP A 87 -0.26 0.18 10.55
N PHE A 88 0.91 -0.34 10.20
CA PHE A 88 1.09 -1.65 9.58
C PHE A 88 0.36 -2.79 10.33
N ASN A 89 0.47 -2.82 11.66
CA ASN A 89 -0.19 -3.81 12.52
C ASN A 89 -1.73 -3.74 12.51
N SER A 90 -2.31 -2.66 12.00
CA SER A 90 -3.76 -2.46 11.91
C SER A 90 -4.35 -2.79 10.53
N LEU A 91 -3.51 -3.07 9.53
CA LEU A 91 -3.97 -3.28 8.14
C LEU A 91 -4.82 -4.54 8.00
N ILE A 92 -4.34 -5.72 8.44
CA ILE A 92 -5.14 -6.96 8.37
C ILE A 92 -6.42 -6.84 9.21
N PRO A 93 -6.40 -6.40 10.48
CA PRO A 93 -7.63 -6.14 11.22
C PRO A 93 -8.59 -5.15 10.54
N GLY A 94 -8.04 -4.14 9.88
CA GLY A 94 -8.84 -3.16 9.12
C GLY A 94 -9.51 -3.78 7.90
N LEU A 95 -8.78 -4.61 7.16
CA LEU A 95 -9.29 -5.38 6.02
C LEU A 95 -10.43 -6.32 6.44
N GLN A 96 -10.25 -7.08 7.52
CA GLN A 96 -11.27 -7.97 8.08
C GLN A 96 -12.51 -7.22 8.60
N ALA A 97 -12.37 -5.94 8.92
CA ALA A 97 -13.47 -5.06 9.37
C ALA A 97 -14.09 -4.23 8.24
N ASP A 98 -13.87 -4.61 6.96
CA ASP A 98 -14.37 -3.93 5.76
C ASP A 98 -14.01 -2.43 5.67
N LYS A 99 -12.84 -2.03 6.22
CA LYS A 99 -12.34 -0.65 6.08
C LYS A 99 -11.62 -0.42 4.76
N TYR A 100 -11.12 -1.49 4.17
CA TYR A 100 -10.42 -1.52 2.90
C TYR A 100 -10.94 -2.69 2.07
N ASP A 101 -10.91 -2.57 0.76
CA ASP A 101 -11.20 -3.66 -0.17
C ASP A 101 -9.97 -4.56 -0.36
N VAL A 102 -8.79 -3.94 -0.34
CA VAL A 102 -7.48 -4.60 -0.47
C VAL A 102 -6.44 -3.88 0.39
N VAL A 103 -5.30 -4.55 0.68
CA VAL A 103 -4.14 -3.92 1.30
C VAL A 103 -2.92 -4.11 0.39
N ILE A 104 -2.21 -3.01 0.14
CA ILE A 104 -0.92 -2.99 -0.58
C ILE A 104 0.04 -2.18 0.29
N ALA A 105 1.02 -2.85 0.91
CA ALA A 105 1.85 -2.28 1.96
C ALA A 105 3.15 -3.08 2.19
N GLY A 106 3.84 -3.45 1.11
CA GLY A 106 5.06 -4.25 1.21
C GLY A 106 4.88 -5.53 2.03
N MET A 107 3.68 -6.11 2.05
CA MET A 107 3.35 -7.19 2.98
C MET A 107 3.82 -8.56 2.46
N THR A 108 4.52 -9.30 3.31
CA THR A 108 4.96 -10.67 3.06
C THR A 108 3.90 -11.67 3.54
N PRO A 109 3.50 -12.66 2.72
CA PRO A 109 2.69 -13.79 3.15
C PRO A 109 3.41 -14.60 4.24
N THR A 110 2.70 -14.95 5.29
CA THR A 110 3.15 -15.90 6.32
C THR A 110 2.06 -16.92 6.60
N LYS A 111 2.39 -18.05 7.21
CA LYS A 111 1.37 -19.06 7.55
C LYS A 111 0.27 -18.49 8.42
N ASP A 112 0.62 -17.70 9.43
CA ASP A 112 -0.35 -17.12 10.36
C ASP A 112 -1.26 -16.09 9.68
N ARG A 113 -0.71 -15.32 8.72
CA ARG A 113 -1.50 -14.37 7.91
C ARG A 113 -2.40 -15.11 6.92
N ASP A 114 -1.91 -16.15 6.27
CA ASP A 114 -2.65 -17.02 5.32
C ASP A 114 -3.84 -17.76 5.96
N GLU A 115 -3.86 -17.88 7.29
CA GLU A 115 -5.01 -18.45 8.02
C GLU A 115 -6.21 -17.51 8.10
N VAL A 116 -6.04 -16.22 7.79
CA VAL A 116 -7.06 -15.18 8.06
C VAL A 116 -7.27 -14.20 6.90
N VAL A 117 -6.43 -14.24 5.86
CA VAL A 117 -6.51 -13.41 4.64
C VAL A 117 -5.95 -14.16 3.45
N ASP A 118 -6.28 -13.75 2.24
CA ASP A 118 -5.70 -14.27 1.00
C ASP A 118 -4.62 -13.33 0.46
N PHE A 119 -3.64 -13.88 -0.26
CA PHE A 119 -2.56 -13.14 -0.91
C PHE A 119 -2.57 -13.33 -2.43
N SER A 120 -2.18 -12.29 -3.17
CA SER A 120 -1.91 -12.40 -4.61
C SER A 120 -0.68 -13.28 -4.90
N ILE A 121 -0.44 -13.55 -6.17
CA ILE A 121 0.90 -13.94 -6.61
C ILE A 121 1.91 -12.87 -6.19
N PRO A 122 3.18 -13.24 -5.91
CA PRO A 122 4.19 -12.26 -5.50
C PRO A 122 4.56 -11.30 -6.63
N TYR A 123 4.80 -10.04 -6.28
CA TYR A 123 5.25 -9.02 -7.22
C TYR A 123 6.69 -8.57 -7.02
N TYR A 124 7.28 -8.88 -5.85
CA TYR A 124 8.66 -8.52 -5.51
C TYR A 124 9.26 -9.52 -4.52
N GLU A 125 10.59 -9.71 -4.58
CA GLU A 125 11.38 -10.54 -3.67
C GLU A 125 12.35 -9.66 -2.90
N THR A 126 12.51 -9.89 -1.58
CA THR A 126 13.34 -9.09 -0.68
C THR A 126 14.23 -9.97 0.20
N GLU A 127 15.27 -9.33 0.75
CA GLU A 127 16.19 -9.90 1.74
C GLU A 127 16.09 -9.12 3.06
N GLN A 128 16.60 -9.69 4.14
CA GLN A 128 16.59 -9.05 5.45
C GLN A 128 17.98 -8.51 5.79
N TYR A 129 18.03 -7.28 6.32
CA TYR A 129 19.28 -6.61 6.69
C TYR A 129 19.25 -6.19 8.17
N MET A 130 20.43 -6.25 8.80
CA MET A 130 20.69 -5.57 10.06
C MET A 130 21.26 -4.19 9.78
N VAL A 131 20.53 -3.13 10.10
CA VAL A 131 20.95 -1.74 10.00
C VAL A 131 21.47 -1.28 11.37
N PHE A 132 22.57 -0.55 11.41
CA PHE A 132 23.23 -0.13 12.67
C PHE A 132 24.02 1.17 12.49
N PRO A 133 24.37 1.90 13.59
CA PRO A 133 25.26 3.06 13.52
C PRO A 133 26.66 2.65 13.02
N LYS A 134 27.14 3.33 11.99
CA LYS A 134 28.37 2.98 11.27
C LYS A 134 29.63 2.97 12.14
N ASP A 135 29.67 3.81 13.16
CA ASP A 135 30.77 3.91 14.11
C ASP A 135 30.83 2.74 15.12
N SER A 136 29.79 1.88 15.12
CA SER A 136 29.75 0.67 15.94
C SER A 136 30.69 -0.43 15.43
N ASP A 137 31.13 -0.38 14.16
CA ASP A 137 31.99 -1.38 13.51
C ASP A 137 31.44 -2.82 13.62
N PHE A 138 30.12 -3.01 13.68
CA PHE A 138 29.50 -4.33 13.71
C PHE A 138 29.67 -5.04 12.36
N ALA A 139 30.01 -6.33 12.39
CA ALA A 139 30.22 -7.16 11.20
C ALA A 139 29.34 -8.41 11.18
N SER A 140 28.72 -8.74 12.31
CA SER A 140 27.91 -9.95 12.48
C SER A 140 26.87 -9.80 13.58
N LEU A 141 25.94 -10.76 13.67
CA LEU A 141 24.91 -10.80 14.72
C LEU A 141 25.50 -10.99 16.13
N GLU A 142 26.66 -11.64 16.26
CA GLU A 142 27.38 -11.86 17.52
C GLU A 142 27.77 -10.54 18.21
N ASP A 143 28.07 -9.51 17.43
CA ASP A 143 28.47 -8.18 17.94
C ASP A 143 27.31 -7.46 18.66
N LEU A 144 26.08 -7.91 18.41
CA LEU A 144 24.85 -7.39 19.02
C LEU A 144 24.53 -8.01 20.39
N SER A 145 25.35 -8.95 20.88
CA SER A 145 25.11 -9.60 22.18
C SER A 145 24.97 -8.57 23.32
N GLY A 146 23.89 -8.66 24.07
CA GLY A 146 23.54 -7.72 25.15
C GLY A 146 23.02 -6.36 24.70
N LYS A 147 22.94 -6.10 23.39
CA LYS A 147 22.46 -4.84 22.79
C LYS A 147 20.94 -4.83 22.63
N LEU A 148 20.39 -3.71 22.20
CA LEU A 148 18.99 -3.52 21.92
C LEU A 148 18.80 -3.35 20.40
N VAL A 149 17.97 -4.20 19.80
CA VAL A 149 17.66 -4.25 18.39
C VAL A 149 16.19 -3.89 18.17
N GLY A 150 15.93 -3.03 17.18
CA GLY A 150 14.60 -2.58 16.79
C GLY A 150 13.98 -3.40 15.66
N ALA A 151 12.65 -3.45 15.61
CA ALA A 151 11.89 -3.93 14.46
C ALA A 151 10.50 -3.26 14.42
N GLN A 152 9.82 -3.30 13.28
CA GLN A 152 8.46 -2.78 13.19
C GLN A 152 7.47 -3.78 13.81
N VAL A 153 6.50 -3.28 14.57
CA VAL A 153 5.46 -4.09 15.22
C VAL A 153 4.69 -4.93 14.20
N SER A 154 4.50 -6.22 14.50
CA SER A 154 3.76 -7.19 13.69
C SER A 154 4.33 -7.45 12.28
N SER A 155 5.56 -6.99 12.02
CA SER A 155 6.28 -7.33 10.80
C SER A 155 6.97 -8.71 10.92
N ILE A 156 7.37 -9.28 9.79
CA ILE A 156 8.22 -10.47 9.76
C ILE A 156 9.61 -10.18 10.35
N GLN A 157 10.06 -8.94 10.26
CA GLN A 157 11.31 -8.46 10.84
C GLN A 157 11.27 -8.51 12.37
N GLU A 158 10.10 -8.25 12.99
CA GLU A 158 9.95 -8.40 14.43
C GLU A 158 10.08 -9.87 14.87
N GLU A 159 9.49 -10.80 14.13
CA GLU A 159 9.58 -12.23 14.40
C GLU A 159 11.00 -12.76 14.20
N LEU A 160 11.65 -12.34 13.10
CA LEU A 160 13.04 -12.66 12.82
C LEU A 160 13.96 -12.12 13.93
N ALA A 161 13.79 -10.84 14.31
CA ALA A 161 14.56 -10.25 15.40
C ALA A 161 14.41 -11.03 16.72
N LYS A 162 13.20 -11.46 17.09
CA LYS A 162 12.94 -12.27 18.28
C LYS A 162 13.60 -13.65 18.22
N THR A 163 13.60 -14.27 17.04
CA THR A 163 14.28 -15.55 16.80
C THR A 163 15.78 -15.40 17.00
N LEU A 164 16.39 -14.43 16.29
CA LEU A 164 17.83 -14.14 16.37
C LEU A 164 18.26 -13.70 17.78
N ALA A 165 17.40 -12.99 18.50
CA ALA A 165 17.69 -12.59 19.88
C ALA A 165 17.90 -13.79 20.82
N THR A 166 17.21 -14.90 20.55
CA THR A 166 17.38 -16.15 21.32
C THR A 166 18.74 -16.79 21.05
N GLU A 167 19.23 -16.70 19.82
CA GLU A 167 20.49 -17.30 19.38
C GLU A 167 21.70 -16.45 19.75
N HIS A 168 21.61 -15.11 19.53
CA HIS A 168 22.72 -14.17 19.68
C HIS A 168 22.65 -13.31 20.95
N SER A 169 21.67 -13.57 21.84
CA SER A 169 21.59 -12.96 23.18
C SER A 169 21.45 -11.43 23.18
N PHE A 170 20.77 -10.83 22.21
CA PHE A 170 20.37 -9.42 22.25
C PHE A 170 18.91 -9.25 22.73
N LYS A 171 18.45 -8.03 22.90
CA LYS A 171 17.06 -7.69 23.26
C LYS A 171 16.35 -7.09 22.07
N VAL A 172 15.02 -7.27 21.99
CA VAL A 172 14.19 -6.68 20.94
C VAL A 172 13.21 -5.68 21.54
N GLU A 173 13.09 -4.52 20.92
CA GLU A 173 12.03 -3.55 21.17
C GLU A 173 11.44 -3.10 19.82
N SER A 174 10.11 -2.97 19.77
CA SER A 174 9.43 -2.66 18.51
C SER A 174 8.92 -1.22 18.47
N ARG A 175 8.77 -0.67 17.27
CA ARG A 175 8.18 0.65 16.97
C ARG A 175 7.08 0.49 15.92
N ASN A 176 6.15 1.42 15.89
CA ASN A 176 5.09 1.38 14.88
C ASN A 176 5.61 1.74 13.48
N LEU A 177 6.52 2.69 13.39
CA LEU A 177 6.97 3.29 12.13
C LEU A 177 8.46 3.01 11.88
N ILE A 178 8.82 2.74 10.62
CA ILE A 178 10.23 2.59 10.24
C ILE A 178 11.07 3.83 10.52
N PRO A 179 10.61 5.08 10.24
CA PRO A 179 11.36 6.27 10.60
C PRO A 179 11.70 6.36 12.10
N GLU A 180 10.88 5.79 13.00
CA GLU A 180 11.19 5.74 14.42
C GLU A 180 12.40 4.84 14.70
N LEU A 181 12.51 3.67 14.03
CA LEU A 181 13.67 2.79 14.16
C LEU A 181 14.97 3.51 13.76
N ILE A 182 14.93 4.24 12.64
CA ILE A 182 16.06 5.03 12.18
C ILE A 182 16.45 6.12 13.19
N GLN A 183 15.47 6.81 13.78
CA GLN A 183 15.72 7.81 14.81
C GLN A 183 16.30 7.20 16.09
N GLU A 184 15.85 6.00 16.50
CA GLU A 184 16.39 5.29 17.65
C GLU A 184 17.86 4.86 17.42
N LEU A 185 18.23 4.42 16.21
CA LEU A 185 19.62 4.13 15.82
C LEU A 185 20.49 5.40 15.90
N LYS A 186 20.03 6.50 15.30
CA LYS A 186 20.77 7.79 15.29
C LYS A 186 20.91 8.42 16.66
N ASN A 187 20.10 8.06 17.63
CA ASN A 187 20.16 8.52 19.02
C ASN A 187 20.82 7.51 19.98
N ASP A 188 21.50 6.49 19.45
CA ASP A 188 22.18 5.42 20.22
C ASP A 188 21.25 4.64 21.17
N ARG A 189 19.94 4.71 20.99
CA ARG A 189 18.98 3.94 21.80
C ARG A 189 18.85 2.51 21.31
N PHE A 190 18.86 2.31 19.99
CA PHE A 190 19.02 1.01 19.37
C PHE A 190 20.44 0.89 18.80
N GLN A 191 21.02 -0.29 18.91
CA GLN A 191 22.32 -0.61 18.35
C GLN A 191 22.18 -1.40 17.04
N GLY A 192 20.98 -1.87 16.72
CA GLY A 192 20.63 -2.49 15.47
C GLY A 192 19.14 -2.35 15.20
N ALA A 193 18.73 -2.50 13.95
CA ALA A 193 17.33 -2.65 13.54
C ALA A 193 17.24 -3.64 12.37
N VAL A 194 16.28 -4.57 12.44
CA VAL A 194 16.00 -5.49 11.34
C VAL A 194 15.07 -4.78 10.36
N ILE A 195 15.54 -4.58 9.13
CA ILE A 195 14.84 -3.87 8.05
C ILE A 195 15.17 -4.62 6.76
N GLU A 196 14.24 -4.70 5.81
CA GLU A 196 14.55 -5.33 4.53
C GLU A 196 15.49 -4.49 3.67
N ASN A 197 16.21 -5.14 2.75
CA ASN A 197 17.32 -4.58 1.98
C ASN A 197 16.96 -3.27 1.28
N ILE A 198 15.91 -3.24 0.46
CA ILE A 198 15.52 -2.05 -0.33
C ILE A 198 15.20 -0.85 0.54
N VAL A 199 14.50 -1.07 1.67
CA VAL A 199 14.19 -0.01 2.63
C VAL A 199 15.46 0.44 3.36
N ALA A 200 16.33 -0.50 3.77
CA ALA A 200 17.61 -0.20 4.36
C ALA A 200 18.48 0.63 3.40
N GLU A 201 18.64 0.21 2.16
CA GLU A 201 19.42 0.92 1.12
C GLU A 201 18.89 2.34 0.89
N ASN A 202 17.56 2.52 0.85
CA ASN A 202 16.96 3.86 0.74
C ASN A 202 17.38 4.75 1.92
N TYR A 203 17.36 4.25 3.16
CA TYR A 203 17.79 5.03 4.31
C TYR A 203 19.31 5.26 4.34
N LEU A 204 20.12 4.27 3.98
CA LEU A 204 21.57 4.39 3.93
C LEU A 204 22.02 5.44 2.89
N SER A 205 21.32 5.52 1.75
CA SER A 205 21.61 6.54 0.72
C SER A 205 21.48 7.98 1.22
N GLN A 206 20.72 8.19 2.29
CA GLN A 206 20.42 9.51 2.88
C GLN A 206 21.10 9.71 4.24
N ASN A 207 21.77 8.69 4.79
CA ASN A 207 22.32 8.69 6.15
C ASN A 207 23.71 8.02 6.14
N ASP A 208 24.76 8.83 5.91
CA ASP A 208 26.15 8.36 5.87
C ASP A 208 26.66 7.79 7.22
N ASP A 209 25.92 8.03 8.30
CA ASP A 209 26.18 7.59 9.67
C ASP A 209 25.59 6.18 9.98
N LEU A 210 24.91 5.57 9.03
CA LEU A 210 24.40 4.20 9.13
C LEU A 210 25.18 3.24 8.25
N ALA A 211 25.15 1.96 8.62
CA ALA A 211 25.68 0.84 7.86
C ALA A 211 24.74 -0.36 8.00
N SER A 212 24.93 -1.37 7.18
CA SER A 212 24.15 -2.61 7.26
C SER A 212 24.99 -3.82 6.84
N PHE A 213 24.51 -5.00 7.23
CA PHE A 213 24.91 -6.28 6.66
C PHE A 213 23.68 -7.17 6.44
N PRO A 214 23.70 -8.08 5.44
CA PRO A 214 22.60 -9.00 5.18
C PRO A 214 22.46 -10.02 6.33
N ILE A 215 21.20 -10.39 6.62
CA ILE A 215 20.86 -11.48 7.52
C ILE A 215 20.50 -12.68 6.64
N GLU A 216 21.22 -13.79 6.80
CA GLU A 216 20.91 -15.01 6.08
C GLU A 216 19.60 -15.61 6.62
N VAL A 217 18.65 -15.86 5.73
CA VAL A 217 17.38 -16.55 5.98
C VAL A 217 17.28 -17.77 5.07
N GLU A 218 16.57 -18.83 5.50
CA GLU A 218 16.47 -20.07 4.73
C GLU A 218 15.68 -19.89 3.42
N ASP A 219 14.58 -19.14 3.48
CA ASP A 219 13.68 -18.91 2.37
C ASP A 219 13.60 -17.41 2.05
N PRO A 220 13.53 -17.02 0.77
CA PRO A 220 13.35 -15.61 0.40
C PRO A 220 11.96 -15.11 0.78
N ASP A 221 11.90 -13.81 1.11
CA ASP A 221 10.67 -13.10 1.41
C ASP A 221 10.07 -12.48 0.14
N PHE A 222 8.75 -12.53 0.00
CA PHE A 222 8.04 -12.02 -1.15
C PHE A 222 6.97 -10.99 -0.73
N LYS A 223 6.74 -10.00 -1.58
CA LYS A 223 5.66 -9.02 -1.40
C LYS A 223 4.45 -9.40 -2.23
N SER A 224 3.27 -9.32 -1.60
CA SER A 224 1.98 -9.65 -2.22
C SER A 224 0.89 -8.68 -1.78
N VAL A 225 -0.13 -8.53 -2.63
CA VAL A 225 -1.36 -7.80 -2.28
C VAL A 225 -2.22 -8.68 -1.38
N VAL A 226 -2.90 -8.07 -0.41
CA VAL A 226 -3.70 -8.78 0.59
C VAL A 226 -5.19 -8.55 0.36
N PHE A 227 -5.97 -9.61 0.48
CA PHE A 227 -7.43 -9.61 0.29
C PHE A 227 -8.10 -10.28 1.49
N GLN A 228 -9.37 -9.99 1.69
CA GLN A 228 -10.20 -10.83 2.55
C GLN A 228 -10.24 -12.27 2.01
N GLU A 229 -10.42 -13.23 2.91
CA GLU A 229 -10.57 -14.63 2.52
C GLU A 229 -11.65 -14.82 1.45
N ASN A 230 -11.34 -15.57 0.41
CA ASN A 230 -12.22 -15.87 -0.72
C ASN A 230 -12.69 -14.65 -1.52
N SER A 231 -11.92 -13.56 -1.53
CA SER A 231 -12.22 -12.37 -2.33
C SER A 231 -12.16 -12.66 -3.83
N GLU A 232 -13.18 -12.24 -4.57
CA GLU A 232 -13.20 -12.33 -6.04
C GLU A 232 -12.15 -11.42 -6.70
N LEU A 233 -11.69 -10.39 -6.01
CA LEU A 233 -10.64 -9.48 -6.50
C LEU A 233 -9.30 -10.18 -6.69
N LYS A 234 -8.98 -11.16 -5.83
CA LYS A 234 -7.67 -11.86 -5.88
C LYS A 234 -7.36 -12.38 -7.29
N GLY A 235 -8.30 -13.11 -7.91
CA GLY A 235 -8.08 -13.66 -9.23
C GLY A 235 -7.85 -12.60 -10.30
N GLN A 236 -8.58 -11.48 -10.24
CA GLN A 236 -8.41 -10.37 -11.17
C GLN A 236 -7.04 -9.69 -11.00
N PHE A 237 -6.61 -9.48 -9.75
CA PHE A 237 -5.31 -8.92 -9.43
C PHE A 237 -4.17 -9.85 -9.87
N ASP A 238 -4.28 -11.16 -9.62
CA ASP A 238 -3.28 -12.16 -10.03
C ASP A 238 -3.07 -12.13 -11.55
N GLU A 239 -4.15 -12.07 -12.36
CA GLU A 239 -4.07 -11.98 -13.81
C GLU A 239 -3.36 -10.68 -14.26
N VAL A 240 -3.68 -9.54 -13.63
CA VAL A 240 -3.06 -8.26 -13.97
C VAL A 240 -1.59 -8.22 -13.51
N ILE A 241 -1.27 -8.64 -12.29
CA ILE A 241 0.11 -8.69 -11.79
C ILE A 241 0.97 -9.56 -12.72
N GLN A 242 0.49 -10.75 -13.11
CA GLN A 242 1.21 -11.60 -14.06
C GLN A 242 1.44 -10.91 -15.41
N LYS A 243 0.42 -10.22 -15.94
CA LYS A 243 0.55 -9.42 -17.16
C LYS A 243 1.63 -8.33 -17.01
N LEU A 244 1.61 -7.59 -15.89
CA LEU A 244 2.59 -6.54 -15.63
C LEU A 244 4.03 -7.08 -15.50
N ILE A 245 4.19 -8.29 -14.94
CA ILE A 245 5.47 -9.01 -14.91
C ILE A 245 5.92 -9.36 -16.34
N ASP A 246 5.06 -9.99 -17.13
CA ASP A 246 5.34 -10.44 -18.50
C ASP A 246 5.67 -9.26 -19.44
N GLU A 247 5.05 -8.10 -19.24
CA GLU A 247 5.29 -6.86 -19.99
C GLU A 247 6.52 -6.07 -19.48
N GLY A 248 7.19 -6.51 -18.41
CA GLY A 248 8.34 -5.82 -17.81
C GLY A 248 7.99 -4.53 -17.06
N LYS A 249 6.71 -4.30 -16.75
CA LYS A 249 6.24 -3.11 -16.04
C LYS A 249 6.72 -3.08 -14.58
N ILE A 250 6.79 -4.24 -13.93
CA ILE A 250 7.37 -4.36 -12.59
C ILE A 250 8.83 -3.92 -12.59
N ASP A 251 9.62 -4.29 -13.62
CA ASP A 251 11.02 -3.87 -13.72
C ASP A 251 11.16 -2.37 -14.05
N GLU A 252 10.22 -1.76 -14.76
CA GLU A 252 10.15 -0.32 -14.92
C GLU A 252 9.92 0.40 -13.58
N LEU A 253 9.02 -0.13 -12.72
CA LEU A 253 8.77 0.40 -11.37
C LEU A 253 9.98 0.25 -10.46
N LYS A 254 10.67 -0.90 -10.49
CA LYS A 254 11.92 -1.10 -9.75
C LYS A 254 12.97 -0.04 -10.12
N LYS A 255 13.18 0.22 -11.40
CA LYS A 255 14.11 1.25 -11.89
C LYS A 255 13.71 2.67 -11.48
N LYS A 256 12.42 2.92 -11.33
CA LYS A 256 11.91 4.24 -10.90
C LYS A 256 12.14 4.49 -9.41
N TRP A 257 11.91 3.48 -8.59
CA TRP A 257 11.78 3.65 -7.14
C TRP A 257 12.97 3.15 -6.34
N PHE A 258 13.65 2.10 -6.81
CA PHE A 258 14.74 1.48 -6.06
C PHE A 258 16.08 2.02 -6.53
N VAL A 259 16.99 2.21 -5.57
CA VAL A 259 18.37 2.56 -5.88
C VAL A 259 19.01 1.34 -6.52
N VAL A 260 19.33 1.41 -7.81
CA VAL A 260 20.07 0.36 -8.50
C VAL A 260 21.54 0.78 -8.43
N GLU A 261 22.36 0.09 -7.63
CA GLU A 261 23.80 0.20 -7.77
C GLU A 261 24.19 -0.34 -9.17
N GLU A 262 24.84 0.54 -9.97
CA GLU A 262 25.40 0.15 -11.27
C GLU A 262 26.71 -0.66 -11.11
#